data_67b04f952fb91597467733eac1f10a02
#
_entry.id   67b04f952fb91597467733eac1f10a02
#
_cell.length_a   1.000
_cell.length_b   1.000
_cell.length_c   1.000
_cell.angle_alpha   90.00
_cell.angle_beta   90.00
_cell.angle_gamma   90.00
#
_symmetry.space_group_name_H-M   'P 1'
#
loop_
_entity.id
_entity.type
_entity.pdbx_description
1 polymer ?
#
loop_
_entity_poly.entity_id
_entity_poly.type
_entity_poly.pdbx_seq_one_letter_code
_entity_poly.pdbx_strand_id
1 'polypeptide(L)'
;MYGKYWDAFYQKTYAAGKALWDVPPEESVLKDYEVFGPAFKQVETVLDIGCGTGEQSKFLGGLYTKVIGVDAAPKAIEIARASDHPPNVQFQVGDLSDAAFMDGLRVQFGDMNIYMRGVLHQIRQPDRTKVANNLLHLIGDKGALYLIEVGKNIKDYFRSASRAFHELPEAVQETFISNLPPHGVDESEIATLFQKEGYQLSQHGPGFLNTNLLLKDGTPVKIPSVFGLIAKN
;
A
#
# COMPACT_ATOMS: atom_id res chain seq x y z
N MET A 1 6.02 -15.63 3.27
CA MET A 1 4.76 -16.36 3.02
C MET A 1 3.84 -15.60 2.07
N TYR A 2 3.65 -14.31 2.23
CA TYR A 2 2.78 -13.46 1.40
C TYR A 2 3.28 -13.32 -0.04
N GLY A 3 4.58 -13.13 -0.25
CA GLY A 3 5.19 -12.89 -1.55
C GLY A 3 4.90 -13.96 -2.61
N LYS A 4 4.76 -15.24 -2.23
CA LYS A 4 4.52 -16.34 -3.19
C LYS A 4 3.21 -16.18 -3.98
N TYR A 5 2.12 -15.76 -3.32
CA TYR A 5 0.82 -15.58 -3.98
C TYR A 5 0.83 -14.34 -4.86
N TRP A 6 1.43 -13.26 -4.35
CA TRP A 6 1.60 -12.03 -5.10
C TRP A 6 2.53 -12.20 -6.30
N ASP A 7 3.62 -12.94 -6.15
CA ASP A 7 4.54 -13.23 -7.25
C ASP A 7 3.82 -13.98 -8.39
N ALA A 8 3.04 -15.02 -8.06
CA ALA A 8 2.24 -15.75 -9.04
C ALA A 8 1.18 -14.85 -9.71
N PHE A 9 0.56 -13.93 -8.95
CA PHE A 9 -0.37 -12.95 -9.47
C PHE A 9 0.31 -12.03 -10.50
N TYR A 10 1.46 -11.44 -10.17
CA TYR A 10 2.18 -10.55 -11.10
C TYR A 10 2.68 -11.29 -12.35
N GLN A 11 3.15 -12.53 -12.22
CA GLN A 11 3.54 -13.34 -13.36
C GLN A 11 2.39 -13.55 -14.35
N LYS A 12 1.18 -13.79 -13.85
CA LYS A 12 -0.02 -14.01 -14.65
C LYS A 12 -0.60 -12.70 -15.21
N THR A 13 -0.81 -11.73 -14.34
CA THR A 13 -1.57 -10.52 -14.64
C THR A 13 -0.78 -9.54 -15.50
N TYR A 14 0.53 -9.45 -15.31
CA TYR A 14 1.35 -8.52 -16.07
C TYR A 14 1.51 -8.92 -17.54
N ALA A 15 1.43 -10.19 -17.86
CA ALA A 15 1.36 -10.68 -19.24
C ALA A 15 0.03 -10.31 -19.94
N ALA A 16 -1.04 -10.07 -19.15
CA ALA A 16 -2.38 -9.70 -19.63
C ALA A 16 -2.67 -8.19 -19.58
N GLY A 17 -1.77 -7.37 -18.98
CA GLY A 17 -1.97 -5.94 -18.82
C GLY A 17 -1.59 -5.44 -17.42
N LYS A 18 -2.09 -4.24 -17.05
CA LYS A 18 -1.83 -3.63 -15.73
C LYS A 18 -2.68 -4.26 -14.63
N ALA A 19 -2.15 -4.28 -13.40
CA ALA A 19 -2.95 -4.62 -12.22
C ALA A 19 -4.08 -3.58 -12.01
N LEU A 20 -5.15 -4.00 -11.34
CA LEU A 20 -6.34 -3.12 -11.17
C LEU A 20 -6.06 -1.82 -10.39
N TRP A 21 -5.02 -1.80 -9.56
CA TRP A 21 -4.57 -0.65 -8.78
C TRP A 21 -3.51 0.21 -9.48
N ASP A 22 -3.08 -0.17 -10.70
CA ASP A 22 -2.14 0.61 -11.50
C ASP A 22 -2.88 1.80 -12.14
N VAL A 23 -3.13 2.81 -11.34
CA VAL A 23 -3.75 4.07 -11.76
C VAL A 23 -2.69 5.16 -11.85
N PRO A 24 -2.94 6.24 -12.64
CA PRO A 24 -2.05 7.37 -12.68
C PRO A 24 -1.79 7.97 -11.29
N PRO A 25 -0.59 8.47 -11.02
CA PRO A 25 -0.26 9.10 -9.73
C PRO A 25 -1.23 10.20 -9.29
N GLU A 26 -1.80 10.93 -10.24
CA GLU A 26 -2.81 11.98 -10.02
C GLU A 26 -4.11 11.44 -9.42
N GLU A 27 -4.41 10.16 -9.63
CA GLU A 27 -5.59 9.49 -9.08
C GLU A 27 -5.28 8.68 -7.81
N SER A 28 -4.05 8.69 -7.35
CA SER A 28 -3.56 7.93 -6.19
C SER A 28 -2.71 8.81 -5.28
N VAL A 29 -1.40 8.67 -5.36
CA VAL A 29 -0.44 9.29 -4.43
C VAL A 29 -0.52 10.81 -4.39
N LEU A 30 -0.87 11.51 -5.47
CA LEU A 30 -1.02 12.97 -5.45
C LEU A 30 -2.20 13.40 -4.57
N LYS A 31 -3.31 12.66 -4.58
CA LYS A 31 -4.45 12.93 -3.67
C LYS A 31 -4.11 12.64 -2.23
N ASP A 32 -3.41 11.53 -2.00
CA ASP A 32 -2.93 11.16 -0.67
C ASP A 32 -1.91 12.18 -0.13
N TYR A 33 -1.12 12.80 -1.03
CA TYR A 33 -0.11 13.81 -0.68
C TYR A 33 -0.70 15.05 0.01
N GLU A 34 -1.93 15.42 -0.29
CA GLU A 34 -2.61 16.51 0.39
C GLU A 34 -2.69 16.28 1.91
N VAL A 35 -2.76 15.01 2.32
CA VAL A 35 -2.82 14.59 3.73
C VAL A 35 -1.41 14.39 4.30
N PHE A 36 -0.56 13.57 3.66
CA PHE A 36 0.72 13.18 4.25
C PHE A 36 1.85 14.17 3.98
N GLY A 37 1.79 14.94 2.90
CA GLY A 37 2.89 15.84 2.51
C GLY A 37 3.32 16.82 3.60
N PRO A 38 2.41 17.45 4.37
CA PRO A 38 2.78 18.28 5.50
C PRO A 38 3.54 17.54 6.62
N ALA A 39 3.23 16.26 6.85
CA ALA A 39 3.83 15.45 7.91
C ALA A 39 5.21 14.86 7.51
N PHE A 40 5.44 14.67 6.22
CA PHE A 40 6.67 14.03 5.71
C PHE A 40 7.88 15.00 5.59
N LYS A 41 7.76 16.23 6.07
CA LYS A 41 8.76 17.29 5.88
C LYS A 41 10.05 17.11 6.70
N GLN A 42 10.02 16.33 7.79
CA GLN A 42 11.17 16.20 8.68
C GLN A 42 12.20 15.17 8.20
N VAL A 43 11.80 14.27 7.33
CA VAL A 43 12.63 13.18 6.81
C VAL A 43 12.53 13.14 5.30
N GLU A 44 13.68 13.10 4.62
CA GLU A 44 13.75 13.13 3.15
C GLU A 44 13.69 11.74 2.51
N THR A 45 13.77 10.68 3.31
CA THR A 45 13.68 9.29 2.82
C THR A 45 12.25 8.80 2.96
N VAL A 46 11.68 8.32 1.86
CA VAL A 46 10.36 7.70 1.83
C VAL A 46 10.47 6.23 1.49
N LEU A 47 9.83 5.39 2.28
CA LEU A 47 9.63 3.96 2.02
C LEU A 47 8.23 3.78 1.46
N ASP A 48 8.14 3.34 0.20
CA ASP A 48 6.87 2.98 -0.46
C ASP A 48 6.65 1.48 -0.29
N ILE A 49 5.73 1.13 0.59
CA ILE A 49 5.47 -0.27 0.98
C ILE A 49 4.35 -0.87 0.15
N GLY A 50 4.61 -2.07 -0.42
CA GLY A 50 3.73 -2.69 -1.40
C GLY A 50 3.77 -1.93 -2.72
N CYS A 51 4.95 -1.50 -3.13
CA CYS A 51 5.14 -0.61 -4.27
C CYS A 51 4.72 -1.21 -5.62
N GLY A 52 4.49 -2.53 -5.68
CA GLY A 52 4.12 -3.22 -6.91
C GLY A 52 5.13 -2.96 -8.03
N THR A 53 4.66 -2.46 -9.16
CA THR A 53 5.47 -2.10 -10.34
C THR A 53 6.13 -0.73 -10.26
N GLY A 54 5.99 -0.03 -9.12
CA GLY A 54 6.75 1.18 -8.77
C GLY A 54 6.19 2.51 -9.25
N GLU A 55 4.98 2.58 -9.79
CA GLU A 55 4.43 3.83 -10.35
C GLU A 55 4.34 4.96 -9.30
N GLN A 56 3.89 4.64 -8.06
CA GLN A 56 3.84 5.60 -6.96
C GLN A 56 5.24 5.96 -6.46
N SER A 57 6.15 4.99 -6.38
CA SER A 57 7.54 5.23 -6.00
C SER A 57 8.24 6.21 -6.95
N LYS A 58 8.00 6.10 -8.27
CA LYS A 58 8.55 7.03 -9.27
C LYS A 58 8.05 8.44 -9.07
N PHE A 59 6.75 8.60 -8.82
CA PHE A 59 6.16 9.90 -8.52
C PHE A 59 6.75 10.51 -7.25
N LEU A 60 6.85 9.72 -6.17
CA LEU A 60 7.49 10.13 -4.93
C LEU A 60 8.96 10.53 -5.13
N GLY A 61 9.67 9.89 -6.08
CA GLY A 61 11.03 10.26 -6.47
C GLY A 61 11.16 11.69 -7.01
N GLY A 62 10.09 12.27 -7.54
CA GLY A 62 10.04 13.68 -7.93
C GLY A 62 9.86 14.65 -6.75
N LEU A 63 9.49 14.16 -5.57
CA LEU A 63 9.17 14.97 -4.39
C LEU A 63 10.19 14.83 -3.25
N TYR A 64 10.89 13.70 -3.16
CA TYR A 64 11.78 13.37 -2.05
C TYR A 64 13.19 13.02 -2.52
N THR A 65 14.18 13.26 -1.68
CA THR A 65 15.60 13.04 -1.98
C THR A 65 15.92 11.56 -2.21
N LYS A 66 15.23 10.66 -1.50
CA LYS A 66 15.39 9.22 -1.63
C LYS A 66 14.06 8.48 -1.47
N VAL A 67 13.80 7.56 -2.38
CA VAL A 67 12.63 6.67 -2.31
C VAL A 67 13.07 5.22 -2.41
N ILE A 68 12.53 4.38 -1.55
CA ILE A 68 12.78 2.93 -1.53
C ILE A 68 11.43 2.24 -1.68
N GLY A 69 11.17 1.66 -2.86
CA GLY A 69 10.01 0.81 -3.09
C GLY A 69 10.30 -0.61 -2.59
N VAL A 70 9.42 -1.13 -1.74
CA VAL A 70 9.51 -2.50 -1.21
C VAL A 70 8.24 -3.25 -1.54
N ASP A 71 8.40 -4.44 -2.11
CA ASP A 71 7.30 -5.38 -2.34
C ASP A 71 7.74 -6.82 -2.02
N ALA A 72 6.81 -7.63 -1.55
CA ALA A 72 7.08 -9.04 -1.23
C ALA A 72 7.15 -9.95 -2.47
N ALA A 73 6.70 -9.46 -3.64
CA ALA A 73 6.69 -10.18 -4.90
C ALA A 73 7.97 -9.90 -5.72
N PRO A 74 8.87 -10.88 -5.90
CA PRO A 74 10.06 -10.69 -6.74
C PRO A 74 9.73 -10.23 -8.16
N LYS A 75 8.64 -10.73 -8.75
CA LYS A 75 8.24 -10.33 -10.12
C LYS A 75 7.81 -8.88 -10.22
N ALA A 76 7.12 -8.34 -9.22
CA ALA A 76 6.78 -6.93 -9.17
C ALA A 76 8.04 -6.05 -9.15
N ILE A 77 9.01 -6.40 -8.32
CA ILE A 77 10.29 -5.68 -8.22
C ILE A 77 11.13 -5.83 -9.48
N GLU A 78 11.13 -6.98 -10.15
CA GLU A 78 11.79 -7.14 -11.45
C GLU A 78 11.23 -6.13 -12.47
N ILE A 79 9.91 -6.02 -12.54
CA ILE A 79 9.22 -5.09 -13.44
C ILE A 79 9.54 -3.63 -13.08
N ALA A 80 9.46 -3.28 -11.78
CA ALA A 80 9.76 -1.95 -11.28
C ALA A 80 11.19 -1.51 -11.66
N ARG A 81 12.17 -2.40 -11.48
CA ARG A 81 13.59 -2.15 -11.83
C ARG A 81 13.83 -2.03 -13.33
N ALA A 82 13.08 -2.77 -14.15
CA ALA A 82 13.21 -2.74 -15.60
C ALA A 82 12.56 -1.50 -16.23
N SER A 83 11.69 -0.81 -15.50
CA SER A 83 11.01 0.39 -15.98
C SER A 83 11.90 1.64 -15.79
N ASP A 84 11.66 2.67 -16.61
CA ASP A 84 12.31 3.97 -16.42
C ASP A 84 11.87 4.61 -15.10
N HIS A 85 12.83 5.03 -14.28
CA HIS A 85 12.59 5.67 -12.98
C HIS A 85 13.70 6.63 -12.59
N PRO A 86 13.42 7.63 -11.73
CA PRO A 86 14.42 8.58 -11.23
C PRO A 86 15.58 7.86 -10.52
N PRO A 87 16.83 8.36 -10.61
CA PRO A 87 18.01 7.70 -10.04
C PRO A 87 18.01 7.63 -8.50
N ASN A 88 17.19 8.44 -7.84
CA ASN A 88 16.99 8.44 -6.39
C ASN A 88 15.92 7.43 -5.93
N VAL A 89 15.32 6.68 -6.85
CA VAL A 89 14.36 5.61 -6.54
C VAL A 89 15.08 4.27 -6.61
N GLN A 90 14.91 3.44 -5.59
CA GLN A 90 15.45 2.09 -5.49
C GLN A 90 14.34 1.10 -5.19
N PHE A 91 14.45 -0.13 -5.69
CA PHE A 91 13.45 -1.18 -5.45
C PHE A 91 14.06 -2.40 -4.80
N GLN A 92 13.41 -2.94 -3.76
CA GLN A 92 13.87 -4.10 -3.00
C GLN A 92 12.74 -5.12 -2.79
N VAL A 93 13.09 -6.40 -2.88
CA VAL A 93 12.17 -7.46 -2.42
C VAL A 93 12.26 -7.54 -0.91
N GLY A 94 11.11 -7.48 -0.22
CA GLY A 94 11.09 -7.56 1.23
C GLY A 94 9.73 -7.95 1.81
N ASP A 95 9.75 -8.68 2.92
CA ASP A 95 8.55 -9.07 3.67
C ASP A 95 8.45 -8.22 4.94
N LEU A 96 7.34 -7.51 5.11
CA LEU A 96 7.08 -6.64 6.27
C LEU A 96 7.03 -7.39 7.60
N SER A 97 6.82 -8.70 7.54
CA SER A 97 6.85 -9.57 8.72
C SER A 97 8.26 -10.03 9.09
N ASP A 98 9.27 -9.77 8.25
CA ASP A 98 10.67 -10.09 8.54
C ASP A 98 11.34 -8.95 9.32
N ALA A 99 11.51 -9.16 10.64
CA ALA A 99 12.12 -8.17 11.51
C ALA A 99 13.57 -7.87 11.13
N ALA A 100 14.34 -8.87 10.68
CA ALA A 100 15.74 -8.66 10.31
C ALA A 100 15.86 -7.78 9.04
N PHE A 101 14.95 -7.96 8.07
CA PHE A 101 14.87 -7.09 6.91
C PHE A 101 14.52 -5.65 7.31
N MET A 102 13.53 -5.47 8.20
CA MET A 102 13.10 -4.15 8.68
C MET A 102 14.19 -3.46 9.50
N ASP A 103 14.90 -4.19 10.37
CA ASP A 103 16.06 -3.68 11.11
C ASP A 103 17.19 -3.26 10.15
N GLY A 104 17.43 -4.03 9.09
CA GLY A 104 18.38 -3.68 8.03
C GLY A 104 18.06 -2.35 7.36
N LEU A 105 16.80 -2.10 7.02
CA LEU A 105 16.33 -0.81 6.49
C LEU A 105 16.58 0.33 7.50
N ARG A 106 16.23 0.09 8.78
CA ARG A 106 16.42 1.07 9.84
C ARG A 106 17.90 1.44 10.04
N VAL A 107 18.79 0.46 10.05
CA VAL A 107 20.23 0.66 10.18
C VAL A 107 20.78 1.44 8.97
N GLN A 108 20.31 1.14 7.78
CA GLN A 108 20.82 1.75 6.55
C GLN A 108 20.32 3.18 6.33
N PHE A 109 19.06 3.48 6.68
CA PHE A 109 18.40 4.72 6.29
C PHE A 109 17.96 5.60 7.47
N GLY A 110 18.02 5.10 8.70
CA GLY A 110 17.54 5.83 9.88
C GLY A 110 16.03 5.89 9.98
N ASP A 111 15.50 7.01 10.51
CA ASP A 111 14.07 7.29 10.49
C ASP A 111 13.60 7.53 9.05
N MET A 112 12.44 6.97 8.69
CA MET A 112 11.88 7.09 7.35
C MET A 112 10.42 7.52 7.40
N ASN A 113 9.97 8.26 6.40
CA ASN A 113 8.56 8.35 6.13
C ASN A 113 8.08 7.10 5.41
N ILE A 114 6.86 6.67 5.68
CA ILE A 114 6.28 5.48 5.06
C ILE A 114 4.98 5.86 4.35
N TYR A 115 4.94 5.59 3.05
CA TYR A 115 3.72 5.57 2.26
C TYR A 115 3.30 4.11 2.04
N MET A 116 2.06 3.76 2.39
CA MET A 116 1.53 2.40 2.24
C MET A 116 0.09 2.46 1.72
N ARG A 117 -0.14 1.80 0.57
CA ARG A 117 -1.42 1.85 -0.12
C ARG A 117 -1.91 0.45 -0.49
N GLY A 118 -2.97 -0.01 0.18
CA GLY A 118 -3.61 -1.28 -0.15
C GLY A 118 -2.79 -2.52 0.20
N VAL A 119 -2.13 -2.54 1.36
CA VAL A 119 -1.23 -3.62 1.79
C VAL A 119 -1.70 -4.31 3.07
N LEU A 120 -2.04 -3.56 4.12
CA LEU A 120 -2.36 -4.12 5.43
C LEU A 120 -3.57 -5.06 5.38
N HIS A 121 -4.56 -4.76 4.53
CA HIS A 121 -5.73 -5.61 4.35
C HIS A 121 -5.41 -7.01 3.79
N GLN A 122 -4.24 -7.20 3.18
CA GLN A 122 -3.75 -8.49 2.71
C GLN A 122 -2.97 -9.26 3.79
N ILE A 123 -2.55 -8.58 4.86
CA ILE A 123 -1.89 -9.22 5.99
C ILE A 123 -2.92 -9.94 6.85
N ARG A 124 -2.63 -11.20 7.21
CA ARG A 124 -3.51 -11.97 8.11
C ARG A 124 -3.58 -11.30 9.47
N GLN A 125 -4.77 -11.31 10.07
CA GLN A 125 -5.04 -10.62 11.33
C GLN A 125 -4.01 -10.90 12.44
N PRO A 126 -3.56 -12.14 12.70
CA PRO A 126 -2.56 -12.41 13.72
C PRO A 126 -1.19 -11.76 13.47
N ASP A 127 -0.86 -11.49 12.20
CA ASP A 127 0.44 -10.93 11.82
C ASP A 127 0.44 -9.38 11.81
N ARG A 128 -0.75 -8.74 11.79
CA ARG A 128 -0.88 -7.27 11.67
C ARG A 128 -0.21 -6.51 12.80
N THR A 129 -0.30 -6.99 14.03
CA THR A 129 0.38 -6.35 15.17
C THR A 129 1.89 -6.36 15.02
N LYS A 130 2.47 -7.46 14.54
CA LYS A 130 3.91 -7.54 14.27
C LYS A 130 4.32 -6.57 13.19
N VAL A 131 3.57 -6.53 12.08
CA VAL A 131 3.81 -5.59 10.98
C VAL A 131 3.71 -4.15 11.47
N ALA A 132 2.68 -3.79 12.22
CA ALA A 132 2.52 -2.45 12.77
C ALA A 132 3.71 -2.04 13.64
N ASN A 133 4.21 -2.94 14.51
CA ASN A 133 5.40 -2.67 15.31
C ASN A 133 6.65 -2.42 14.44
N ASN A 134 6.84 -3.20 13.38
CA ASN A 134 7.94 -3.00 12.44
C ASN A 134 7.83 -1.64 11.73
N LEU A 135 6.63 -1.23 11.33
CA LEU A 135 6.40 0.09 10.70
C LEU A 135 6.69 1.24 11.68
N LEU A 136 6.21 1.14 12.93
CA LEU A 136 6.52 2.13 13.97
C LEU A 136 8.02 2.22 14.26
N HIS A 137 8.71 1.09 14.27
CA HIS A 137 10.17 1.06 14.40
C HIS A 137 10.86 1.83 13.27
N LEU A 138 10.40 1.72 12.03
CA LEU A 138 10.98 2.40 10.88
C LEU A 138 10.73 3.90 10.87
N ILE A 139 9.54 4.37 11.27
CA ILE A 139 9.29 5.81 11.33
C ILE A 139 10.08 6.47 12.47
N GLY A 140 10.36 5.75 13.53
CA GLY A 140 11.18 6.23 14.66
C GLY A 140 10.63 7.51 15.28
N ASP A 141 11.52 8.46 15.57
CA ASP A 141 11.18 9.72 16.24
C ASP A 141 10.78 10.85 15.29
N LYS A 142 11.19 10.77 14.02
CA LYS A 142 11.07 11.88 13.06
C LYS A 142 10.22 11.57 11.84
N GLY A 143 10.03 10.29 11.52
CA GLY A 143 9.23 9.87 10.38
C GLY A 143 7.74 9.85 10.70
N ALA A 144 6.96 9.70 9.65
CA ALA A 144 5.52 9.51 9.73
C ALA A 144 5.09 8.36 8.80
N LEU A 145 4.00 7.70 9.15
CA LEU A 145 3.36 6.66 8.35
C LEU A 145 2.02 7.18 7.85
N TYR A 146 1.86 7.25 6.54
CA TYR A 146 0.56 7.33 5.91
C TYR A 146 0.16 5.97 5.35
N LEU A 147 -1.06 5.55 5.66
CA LEU A 147 -1.63 4.35 5.07
C LEU A 147 -3.06 4.63 4.57
N ILE A 148 -3.42 3.97 3.46
CA ILE A 148 -4.80 3.88 2.99
C ILE A 148 -5.12 2.43 2.61
N GLU A 149 -6.19 1.88 3.17
CA GLU A 149 -6.47 0.45 3.15
C GLU A 149 -7.92 0.15 2.78
N VAL A 150 -8.14 -0.97 2.12
CA VAL A 150 -9.49 -1.45 1.78
C VAL A 150 -10.34 -1.56 3.04
N GLY A 151 -11.51 -0.96 3.01
CA GLY A 151 -12.46 -0.95 4.13
C GLY A 151 -13.15 -2.29 4.35
N LYS A 152 -13.61 -2.56 5.59
CA LYS A 152 -14.35 -3.80 5.95
C LYS A 152 -15.65 -3.96 5.16
N ASN A 153 -16.21 -2.88 4.63
CA ASN A 153 -17.43 -2.85 3.82
C ASN A 153 -17.23 -3.24 2.34
N ILE A 154 -16.04 -3.67 1.93
CA ILE A 154 -15.71 -4.02 0.55
C ILE A 154 -16.64 -5.09 -0.05
N LYS A 155 -17.06 -6.08 0.76
CA LYS A 155 -17.97 -7.13 0.31
C LYS A 155 -19.36 -6.58 -0.01
N ASP A 156 -19.85 -5.67 0.81
CA ASP A 156 -21.16 -5.04 0.60
C ASP A 156 -21.12 -4.08 -0.57
N TYR A 157 -20.00 -3.36 -0.78
CA TYR A 157 -19.78 -2.56 -1.97
C TYR A 157 -19.90 -3.42 -3.24
N PHE A 158 -19.17 -4.53 -3.35
CA PHE A 158 -19.27 -5.39 -4.53
C PHE A 158 -20.63 -6.04 -4.70
N ARG A 159 -21.35 -6.39 -3.61
CA ARG A 159 -22.73 -6.89 -3.70
C ARG A 159 -23.70 -5.82 -4.22
N SER A 160 -23.49 -4.56 -3.89
CA SER A 160 -24.31 -3.47 -4.40
C SER A 160 -23.96 -3.10 -5.84
N ALA A 161 -22.68 -3.25 -6.25
CA ALA A 161 -22.20 -2.91 -7.57
C ALA A 161 -22.50 -3.99 -8.65
N SER A 162 -22.75 -5.24 -8.23
CA SER A 162 -23.08 -6.33 -9.16
C SER A 162 -24.04 -7.34 -8.52
N ARG A 163 -24.92 -7.95 -9.34
CA ARG A 163 -25.89 -8.96 -8.88
C ARG A 163 -25.26 -10.34 -8.67
N ALA A 164 -24.11 -10.61 -9.31
CA ALA A 164 -23.43 -11.88 -9.23
C ALA A 164 -21.91 -11.71 -9.41
N PHE A 165 -21.15 -12.64 -8.84
CA PHE A 165 -19.68 -12.64 -8.88
C PHE A 165 -19.11 -12.53 -10.30
N HIS A 166 -19.71 -13.25 -11.27
CA HIS A 166 -19.27 -13.22 -12.68
C HIS A 166 -19.58 -11.91 -13.40
N GLU A 167 -20.32 -11.00 -12.79
CA GLU A 167 -20.60 -9.65 -13.32
C GLU A 167 -19.52 -8.64 -12.86
N LEU A 168 -18.74 -8.97 -11.85
CA LEU A 168 -17.59 -8.17 -11.43
C LEU A 168 -16.54 -8.12 -12.56
N PRO A 169 -15.76 -7.05 -12.66
CA PRO A 169 -14.60 -7.02 -13.57
C PRO A 169 -13.69 -8.22 -13.36
N GLU A 170 -13.18 -8.80 -14.44
CA GLU A 170 -12.36 -10.03 -14.40
C GLU A 170 -11.15 -9.89 -13.46
N ALA A 171 -10.49 -8.73 -13.47
CA ALA A 171 -9.37 -8.45 -12.57
C ALA A 171 -9.76 -8.51 -11.08
N VAL A 172 -10.98 -8.15 -10.71
CA VAL A 172 -11.51 -8.31 -9.33
C VAL A 172 -11.74 -9.79 -9.04
N GLN A 173 -12.38 -10.53 -9.97
CA GLN A 173 -12.60 -11.96 -9.81
C GLN A 173 -11.26 -12.69 -9.61
N GLU A 174 -10.22 -12.31 -10.34
CA GLU A 174 -8.89 -12.91 -10.27
C GLU A 174 -8.26 -12.77 -8.87
N THR A 175 -8.46 -11.66 -8.16
CA THR A 175 -7.93 -11.50 -6.78
C THR A 175 -8.52 -12.55 -5.83
N PHE A 176 -9.81 -12.86 -5.97
CA PHE A 176 -10.47 -13.90 -5.17
C PHE A 176 -10.02 -15.30 -5.56
N ILE A 177 -9.87 -15.58 -6.87
CA ILE A 177 -9.43 -16.88 -7.39
C ILE A 177 -7.98 -17.17 -6.98
N SER A 178 -7.14 -16.15 -6.95
CA SER A 178 -5.71 -16.25 -6.58
C SER A 178 -5.46 -16.34 -5.06
N ASN A 179 -6.50 -16.57 -4.25
CA ASN A 179 -6.41 -16.59 -2.78
C ASN A 179 -5.85 -15.28 -2.16
N LEU A 180 -6.19 -14.17 -2.77
CA LEU A 180 -5.86 -12.81 -2.31
C LEU A 180 -7.12 -12.01 -1.94
N PRO A 181 -8.12 -12.59 -1.23
CA PRO A 181 -9.32 -11.85 -0.88
C PRO A 181 -8.97 -10.73 0.11
N PRO A 182 -9.48 -9.52 -0.10
CA PRO A 182 -9.26 -8.44 0.86
C PRO A 182 -9.96 -8.75 2.18
N HIS A 183 -9.22 -8.63 3.29
CA HIS A 183 -9.75 -8.82 4.66
C HIS A 183 -10.19 -7.52 5.31
N GLY A 184 -10.27 -6.43 4.58
CA GLY A 184 -10.72 -5.13 5.03
C GLY A 184 -10.15 -4.65 6.38
N VAL A 185 -10.02 -3.36 6.51
CA VAL A 185 -9.55 -2.69 7.75
C VAL A 185 -10.57 -1.60 8.09
N ASP A 186 -10.72 -1.25 9.36
CA ASP A 186 -11.49 -0.07 9.79
C ASP A 186 -10.63 0.87 10.65
N GLU A 187 -11.16 2.06 10.92
CA GLU A 187 -10.48 3.08 11.71
C GLU A 187 -10.13 2.60 13.12
N SER A 188 -11.00 1.79 13.74
CA SER A 188 -10.77 1.27 15.09
C SER A 188 -9.60 0.29 15.12
N GLU A 189 -9.43 -0.50 14.07
CA GLU A 189 -8.30 -1.41 13.92
C GLU A 189 -7.00 -0.65 13.67
N ILE A 190 -7.01 0.39 12.81
CA ILE A 190 -5.85 1.26 12.62
C ILE A 190 -5.46 1.90 13.96
N ALA A 191 -6.40 2.45 14.71
CA ALA A 191 -6.13 3.00 16.03
C ALA A 191 -5.53 1.97 16.98
N THR A 192 -6.08 0.76 17.05
CA THR A 192 -5.58 -0.32 17.90
C THR A 192 -4.15 -0.74 17.54
N LEU A 193 -3.82 -0.76 16.25
CA LEU A 193 -2.50 -1.20 15.78
C LEU A 193 -1.42 -0.13 15.99
N PHE A 194 -1.75 1.14 15.81
CA PHE A 194 -0.75 2.21 15.69
C PHE A 194 -0.81 3.26 16.80
N GLN A 195 -1.92 3.41 17.52
CA GLN A 195 -2.00 4.29 18.69
C GLN A 195 -1.36 3.63 19.90
N LYS A 196 -0.04 3.77 20.01
CA LYS A 196 0.79 3.22 21.09
C LYS A 196 1.53 4.32 21.81
N GLU A 197 2.12 3.99 22.96
CA GLU A 197 2.92 4.96 23.73
C GLU A 197 3.94 5.68 22.83
N GLY A 198 3.85 7.00 22.79
CA GLY A 198 4.68 7.87 21.96
C GLY A 198 4.22 8.05 20.51
N TYR A 199 3.19 7.34 20.03
CA TYR A 199 2.65 7.50 18.68
C TYR A 199 1.18 7.85 18.69
N GLN A 200 0.77 8.72 17.79
CA GLN A 200 -0.62 9.14 17.63
C GLN A 200 -1.11 8.98 16.20
N LEU A 201 -2.37 8.65 16.08
CA LEU A 201 -3.14 8.72 14.83
C LEU A 201 -3.67 10.16 14.70
N SER A 202 -2.90 11.01 13.99
CA SER A 202 -3.14 12.45 13.92
C SER A 202 -4.26 12.84 12.96
N GLN A 203 -4.41 12.08 11.89
CA GLN A 203 -5.50 12.22 10.92
C GLN A 203 -5.98 10.83 10.50
N HIS A 204 -7.27 10.65 10.34
CA HIS A 204 -7.86 9.41 9.84
C HIS A 204 -9.28 9.67 9.32
N GLY A 205 -9.80 8.75 8.55
CA GLY A 205 -11.16 8.84 8.04
C GLY A 205 -11.44 7.91 6.88
N PRO A 206 -12.64 8.01 6.29
CA PRO A 206 -12.99 7.29 5.08
C PRO A 206 -12.21 7.83 3.88
N GLY A 207 -11.93 6.95 2.93
CA GLY A 207 -11.26 7.27 1.67
C GLY A 207 -11.68 6.33 0.55
N PHE A 208 -11.02 6.45 -0.59
CA PHE A 208 -11.24 5.57 -1.72
C PHE A 208 -9.92 5.19 -2.38
N LEU A 209 -9.78 3.90 -2.68
CA LEU A 209 -8.75 3.42 -3.58
C LEU A 209 -9.31 3.41 -5.00
N ASN A 210 -8.78 4.30 -5.84
CA ASN A 210 -9.13 4.31 -7.26
C ASN A 210 -8.53 3.09 -7.95
N THR A 211 -9.24 2.58 -8.96
CA THR A 211 -8.80 1.48 -9.82
C THR A 211 -8.90 1.88 -11.28
N ASN A 212 -8.23 1.15 -12.16
CA ASN A 212 -8.34 1.32 -13.61
C ASN A 212 -9.55 0.58 -14.20
N LEU A 213 -10.51 0.16 -13.37
CA LEU A 213 -11.66 -0.62 -13.78
C LEU A 213 -12.93 0.22 -13.89
N LEU A 214 -13.80 -0.23 -14.77
CA LEU A 214 -15.16 0.29 -14.92
C LEU A 214 -16.18 -0.82 -14.64
N LEU A 215 -17.31 -0.45 -14.04
CA LEU A 215 -18.48 -1.29 -13.99
C LEU A 215 -19.11 -1.42 -15.38
N LYS A 216 -20.07 -2.32 -15.56
CA LYS A 216 -20.76 -2.53 -16.84
C LYS A 216 -21.45 -1.27 -17.40
N ASP A 217 -21.85 -0.36 -16.54
CA ASP A 217 -22.48 0.92 -16.88
C ASP A 217 -21.48 2.05 -17.19
N GLY A 218 -20.16 1.76 -17.15
CA GLY A 218 -19.09 2.72 -17.35
C GLY A 218 -18.68 3.49 -16.11
N THR A 219 -19.28 3.22 -14.94
CA THR A 219 -18.91 3.86 -13.68
C THR A 219 -17.53 3.40 -13.21
N PRO A 220 -16.57 4.30 -12.86
CA PRO A 220 -15.29 3.92 -12.31
C PRO A 220 -15.44 3.17 -10.97
N VAL A 221 -14.72 2.06 -10.84
CA VAL A 221 -14.65 1.29 -9.58
C VAL A 221 -13.75 2.03 -8.60
N LYS A 222 -14.36 2.55 -7.53
CA LYS A 222 -13.67 3.20 -6.40
C LYS A 222 -13.89 2.37 -5.15
N ILE A 223 -12.84 1.72 -4.68
CA ILE A 223 -12.92 0.80 -3.55
C ILE A 223 -13.03 1.60 -2.25
N PRO A 224 -14.11 1.42 -1.46
CA PRO A 224 -14.25 2.07 -0.15
C PRO A 224 -13.07 1.70 0.75
N SER A 225 -12.47 2.71 1.37
CA SER A 225 -11.21 2.58 2.08
C SER A 225 -11.22 3.42 3.35
N VAL A 226 -10.24 3.21 4.19
CA VAL A 226 -9.95 4.04 5.36
C VAL A 226 -8.48 4.44 5.31
N PHE A 227 -8.19 5.67 5.72
CA PHE A 227 -6.80 6.13 5.81
C PHE A 227 -6.41 6.47 7.25
N GLY A 228 -5.11 6.51 7.50
CA GLY A 228 -4.53 6.97 8.76
C GLY A 228 -3.16 7.62 8.53
N LEU A 229 -2.91 8.68 9.28
CA LEU A 229 -1.61 9.34 9.37
C LEU A 229 -1.10 9.22 10.81
N ILE A 230 0.02 8.54 10.97
CA ILE A 230 0.63 8.23 12.26
C ILE A 230 2.00 8.87 12.35
N ALA A 231 2.27 9.52 13.46
CA ALA A 231 3.58 10.08 13.77
C ALA A 231 3.84 9.98 15.27
N LYS A 232 5.08 10.23 15.68
CA LYS A 232 5.42 10.36 17.10
C LYS A 232 4.91 11.70 17.65
N ASN A 233 4.51 11.71 18.93
CA ASN A 233 4.06 12.92 19.66
C ASN A 233 5.20 13.91 19.88
#